data_4eab36eb89f441d2b2dd0020527afdda
#
_entry.id   4eab36eb89f441d2b2dd0020527afdda
#
_cell.length_a   1.000
_cell.length_b   1.000
_cell.length_c   1.000
_cell.angle_alpha   90.00
_cell.angle_beta   90.00
_cell.angle_gamma   90.00
#
_symmetry.space_group_name_H-M   'P 1'
#
loop_
_entity.id
_entity.type
_entity.pdbx_description
1 polymer ?
#
loop_
_entity_poly.entity_id
_entity_poly.type
_entity_poly.pdbx_seq_one_letter_code
_entity_poly.pdbx_strand_id
1 'polypeptide(L)'
;MDQSNRYADLSLTEAELIAGGKHILCAYKMKPKAGHGYLEAAAHFAAESSTGTNVEVSTTDDFTKGVDALVYHIDEASEDMRIAYPLDLFDRNMIDGRMMMVSFLTLTIGNNQGMGDIEYAKMVDFYVPRRAIELFDGPSKGIADLWRILGRPVVDGGYIAGTIIKPKLGLRPEPFAKAAYEFWLGGDFIKNDEPQGNQTFAPMQKTIPLVYDAMKRAMDETGEAKLFSANITADDHHEMVARGEYILRTFGPDADKVAFLVDGYVGGPGMITTARRHFANQYLHYHRAGHGAITS
;
A
#
# COMPACT_ATOMS: atom_id res chain seq x y z
N MET A 1 36.02 -2.73 -2.83
CA MET A 1 36.58 -2.09 -1.63
C MET A 1 35.75 -2.55 -0.46
N ASP A 2 36.37 -3.03 0.60
CA ASP A 2 35.63 -3.46 1.80
C ASP A 2 35.00 -2.23 2.49
N GLN A 3 33.70 -2.21 2.61
CA GLN A 3 32.91 -1.12 3.19
C GLN A 3 32.36 -1.45 4.58
N SER A 4 32.75 -2.61 5.13
CA SER A 4 32.27 -3.11 6.43
C SER A 4 32.46 -2.11 7.56
N ASN A 5 33.57 -1.36 7.55
CA ASN A 5 33.90 -0.38 8.58
C ASN A 5 33.06 0.91 8.54
N ARG A 6 32.34 1.16 7.44
CA ARG A 6 31.51 2.38 7.29
C ARG A 6 30.02 2.08 7.34
N TYR A 7 29.60 1.01 6.70
CA TYR A 7 28.17 0.69 6.52
C TYR A 7 27.70 -0.47 7.40
N ALA A 8 28.47 -0.84 8.40
CA ALA A 8 28.06 -1.83 9.41
C ALA A 8 28.50 -1.39 10.80
N ASP A 9 27.61 -1.50 11.76
CA ASP A 9 27.87 -1.35 13.19
C ASP A 9 27.07 -2.40 13.96
N LEU A 10 27.69 -3.56 14.18
CA LEU A 10 27.07 -4.69 14.88
C LEU A 10 27.01 -4.50 16.41
N SER A 11 27.49 -3.38 16.93
CA SER A 11 27.34 -3.02 18.35
C SER A 11 25.98 -2.36 18.64
N LEU A 12 25.29 -1.85 17.61
CA LEU A 12 23.95 -1.26 17.74
C LEU A 12 22.91 -2.35 18.01
N THR A 13 22.03 -2.08 18.95
CA THR A 13 20.90 -2.97 19.23
C THR A 13 19.61 -2.44 18.60
N GLU A 14 18.72 -3.35 18.20
CA GLU A 14 17.40 -3.00 17.69
C GLU A 14 16.60 -2.14 18.69
N ALA A 15 16.71 -2.45 19.98
CA ALA A 15 16.04 -1.72 21.02
C ALA A 15 16.50 -0.24 21.10
N GLU A 16 17.79 0.04 20.98
CA GLU A 16 18.32 1.41 20.94
C GLU A 16 17.88 2.16 19.70
N LEU A 17 17.88 1.50 18.52
CA LEU A 17 17.42 2.09 17.26
C LEU A 17 15.92 2.43 17.32
N ILE A 18 15.11 1.54 17.87
CA ILE A 18 13.66 1.77 18.08
C ILE A 18 13.46 2.93 19.07
N ALA A 19 14.14 2.93 20.20
CA ALA A 19 14.03 4.00 21.20
C ALA A 19 14.48 5.36 20.63
N GLY A 20 15.49 5.38 19.79
CA GLY A 20 15.96 6.58 19.09
C GLY A 20 14.95 7.16 18.10
N GLY A 21 14.12 6.33 17.49
CA GLY A 21 13.04 6.73 16.58
C GLY A 21 13.48 7.48 15.32
N LYS A 22 14.76 7.33 14.91
CA LYS A 22 15.36 8.08 13.80
C LYS A 22 15.55 7.24 12.54
N HIS A 23 15.29 5.93 12.61
CA HIS A 23 15.55 4.99 11.55
C HIS A 23 14.32 4.17 11.20
N ILE A 24 14.17 3.86 9.92
CA ILE A 24 13.36 2.72 9.47
C ILE A 24 14.28 1.51 9.53
N LEU A 25 13.81 0.42 10.14
CA LEU A 25 14.59 -0.82 10.24
C LEU A 25 14.00 -1.83 9.26
N CYS A 26 14.85 -2.45 8.44
CA CYS A 26 14.43 -3.45 7.49
C CYS A 26 15.17 -4.76 7.74
N ALA A 27 14.44 -5.87 7.73
CA ALA A 27 14.97 -7.21 7.81
C ALA A 27 14.93 -7.88 6.43
N TYR A 28 16.02 -8.56 6.09
CA TYR A 28 16.18 -9.22 4.79
C TYR A 28 16.62 -10.68 4.98
N LYS A 29 16.14 -11.52 4.08
CA LYS A 29 16.82 -12.77 3.74
C LYS A 29 17.84 -12.45 2.66
N MET A 30 19.13 -12.61 2.99
CA MET A 30 20.21 -12.27 2.07
C MET A 30 21.21 -13.42 1.99
N LYS A 31 21.71 -13.68 0.80
CA LYS A 31 22.77 -14.64 0.55
C LYS A 31 23.83 -14.02 -0.37
N PRO A 32 25.10 -13.97 0.05
CA PRO A 32 26.19 -13.56 -0.81
C PRO A 32 26.47 -14.63 -1.87
N LYS A 33 27.01 -14.22 -3.00
CA LYS A 33 27.57 -15.15 -4.00
C LYS A 33 28.82 -15.86 -3.47
N ALA A 34 29.09 -17.02 -4.01
CA ALA A 34 30.27 -17.80 -3.67
C ALA A 34 31.56 -16.95 -3.83
N GLY A 35 32.38 -16.96 -2.81
CA GLY A 35 33.64 -16.19 -2.77
C GLY A 35 33.54 -14.78 -2.15
N HIS A 36 32.36 -14.35 -1.74
CA HIS A 36 32.15 -13.08 -1.01
C HIS A 36 31.83 -13.33 0.46
N GLY A 37 32.39 -12.47 1.33
CA GLY A 37 32.09 -12.49 2.76
C GLY A 37 30.70 -11.94 3.04
N TYR A 38 30.01 -12.52 4.04
CA TYR A 38 28.63 -12.10 4.36
C TYR A 38 28.58 -10.63 4.81
N LEU A 39 29.45 -10.24 5.74
CA LEU A 39 29.52 -8.86 6.22
C LEU A 39 29.87 -7.86 5.11
N GLU A 40 30.80 -8.21 4.24
CA GLU A 40 31.21 -7.39 3.11
C GLU A 40 30.05 -7.16 2.14
N ALA A 41 29.34 -8.22 1.76
CA ALA A 41 28.18 -8.14 0.90
C ALA A 41 27.02 -7.35 1.54
N ALA A 42 26.78 -7.54 2.84
CA ALA A 42 25.78 -6.80 3.60
C ALA A 42 26.10 -5.29 3.68
N ALA A 43 27.35 -4.94 3.98
CA ALA A 43 27.79 -3.55 4.01
C ALA A 43 27.72 -2.88 2.64
N HIS A 44 28.06 -3.62 1.57
CA HIS A 44 27.91 -3.14 0.21
C HIS A 44 26.43 -2.91 -0.14
N PHE A 45 25.51 -3.80 0.29
CA PHE A 45 24.08 -3.60 0.15
C PHE A 45 23.59 -2.33 0.85
N ALA A 46 24.03 -2.08 2.09
CA ALA A 46 23.68 -0.86 2.81
C ALA A 46 24.25 0.40 2.13
N ALA A 47 25.46 0.32 1.59
CA ALA A 47 26.09 1.39 0.82
C ALA A 47 25.25 1.75 -0.42
N GLU A 48 24.97 0.77 -1.28
CA GLU A 48 24.21 0.96 -2.52
C GLU A 48 22.75 1.41 -2.28
N SER A 49 22.18 1.07 -1.14
CA SER A 49 20.85 1.51 -0.74
C SER A 49 20.84 2.82 0.07
N SER A 50 21.97 3.54 0.16
CA SER A 50 22.06 4.82 0.86
C SER A 50 23.03 5.80 0.17
N THR A 51 24.23 5.97 0.69
CA THR A 51 25.15 7.05 0.32
C THR A 51 26.39 6.57 -0.43
N GLY A 52 26.53 5.28 -0.61
CA GLY A 52 27.73 4.67 -1.18
C GLY A 52 27.52 4.08 -2.55
N THR A 53 28.59 3.47 -3.01
CA THR A 53 28.68 2.67 -4.22
C THR A 53 29.89 1.76 -4.09
N ASN A 54 30.16 0.92 -5.10
CA ASN A 54 31.32 0.02 -5.11
C ASN A 54 32.68 0.70 -5.31
N VAL A 55 32.71 2.03 -5.43
CA VAL A 55 33.94 2.84 -5.56
C VAL A 55 33.98 3.95 -4.52
N GLU A 56 35.16 4.49 -4.27
CA GLU A 56 35.32 5.65 -3.39
C GLU A 56 34.67 6.90 -4.03
N VAL A 57 33.88 7.63 -3.22
CA VAL A 57 33.14 8.82 -3.67
C VAL A 57 33.85 10.07 -3.14
N SER A 58 34.39 10.87 -4.05
CA SER A 58 35.14 12.09 -3.71
C SER A 58 34.30 13.23 -3.15
N THR A 59 32.98 13.16 -3.31
CA THR A 59 32.00 14.16 -2.81
C THR A 59 31.46 13.83 -1.43
N THR A 60 31.95 12.77 -0.79
CA THR A 60 31.53 12.39 0.57
C THR A 60 32.03 13.41 1.60
N ASP A 61 31.13 13.96 2.38
CA ASP A 61 31.39 14.86 3.51
C ASP A 61 30.83 14.28 4.83
N ASP A 62 30.93 15.06 5.92
CA ASP A 62 30.45 14.59 7.23
C ASP A 62 28.93 14.45 7.31
N PHE A 63 28.17 15.26 6.56
CA PHE A 63 26.74 15.10 6.46
C PHE A 63 26.37 13.78 5.77
N THR A 64 27.01 13.50 4.64
CA THR A 64 26.81 12.27 3.88
C THR A 64 27.05 11.02 4.75
N LYS A 65 28.14 11.04 5.54
CA LYS A 65 28.44 9.94 6.48
C LYS A 65 27.40 9.82 7.59
N GLY A 66 26.83 10.94 8.02
CA GLY A 66 25.81 10.98 9.07
C GLY A 66 24.45 10.38 8.65
N VAL A 67 24.23 10.14 7.36
CA VAL A 67 23.01 9.54 6.81
C VAL A 67 23.27 8.19 6.13
N ASP A 68 24.42 7.56 6.36
CA ASP A 68 24.68 6.19 5.91
C ASP A 68 23.65 5.22 6.48
N ALA A 69 23.16 4.29 5.67
CA ALA A 69 22.44 3.13 6.18
C ALA A 69 23.42 2.16 6.83
N LEU A 70 23.04 1.56 7.94
CA LEU A 70 23.93 0.72 8.73
C LEU A 70 23.38 -0.69 8.90
N VAL A 71 24.17 -1.69 8.55
CA VAL A 71 23.91 -3.08 8.94
C VAL A 71 24.14 -3.19 10.45
N TYR A 72 23.12 -3.53 11.22
CA TYR A 72 23.22 -3.67 12.67
C TYR A 72 23.06 -5.10 13.17
N HIS A 73 22.67 -6.02 12.27
CA HIS A 73 22.55 -7.45 12.62
C HIS A 73 22.82 -8.33 11.41
N ILE A 74 23.53 -9.44 11.67
CA ILE A 74 23.78 -10.52 10.72
C ILE A 74 23.68 -11.85 11.46
N ASP A 75 22.94 -12.80 10.89
CA ASP A 75 22.98 -14.22 11.21
C ASP A 75 23.11 -15.02 9.90
N GLU A 76 24.32 -15.45 9.60
CA GLU A 76 24.63 -16.19 8.37
C GLU A 76 23.90 -17.54 8.29
N ALA A 77 23.68 -18.19 9.43
CA ALA A 77 23.05 -19.50 9.47
C ALA A 77 21.56 -19.45 9.09
N SER A 78 20.88 -18.39 9.47
CA SER A 78 19.49 -18.12 9.09
C SER A 78 19.34 -17.17 7.91
N GLU A 79 20.45 -16.69 7.33
CA GLU A 79 20.47 -15.69 6.26
C GLU A 79 19.77 -14.36 6.64
N ASP A 80 19.73 -14.03 7.93
CA ASP A 80 19.09 -12.80 8.44
C ASP A 80 20.10 -11.64 8.42
N MET A 81 19.72 -10.59 7.71
CA MET A 81 20.45 -9.32 7.66
C MET A 81 19.48 -8.19 8.01
N ARG A 82 19.88 -7.29 8.91
CA ARG A 82 19.06 -6.14 9.28
C ARG A 82 19.81 -4.83 9.09
N ILE A 83 19.09 -3.86 8.50
CA ILE A 83 19.63 -2.55 8.15
C ILE A 83 18.77 -1.45 8.75
N ALA A 84 19.45 -0.45 9.33
CA ALA A 84 18.85 0.78 9.84
C ALA A 84 19.04 1.90 8.80
N TYR A 85 17.94 2.44 8.28
CA TYR A 85 17.93 3.55 7.32
C TYR A 85 17.55 4.85 8.03
N PRO A 86 18.44 5.85 8.10
CA PRO A 86 18.10 7.17 8.62
C PRO A 86 16.92 7.79 7.89
N LEU A 87 16.01 8.45 8.63
CA LEU A 87 14.82 9.08 8.05
C LEU A 87 15.15 10.19 7.04
N ASP A 88 16.33 10.77 7.13
CA ASP A 88 16.78 11.84 6.23
C ASP A 88 17.17 11.35 4.83
N LEU A 89 17.28 10.04 4.63
CA LEU A 89 17.49 9.44 3.31
C LEU A 89 16.24 9.46 2.42
N PHE A 90 15.06 9.52 3.02
CA PHE A 90 13.81 9.35 2.28
C PHE A 90 13.30 10.68 1.74
N ASP A 91 12.91 10.66 0.47
CA ASP A 91 12.31 11.81 -0.20
C ASP A 91 11.04 12.28 0.50
N ARG A 92 10.85 13.57 0.46
CA ARG A 92 9.62 14.24 0.88
C ARG A 92 8.85 14.74 -0.34
N ASN A 93 7.55 14.60 -0.28
CA ASN A 93 6.68 15.19 -1.26
C ASN A 93 6.89 16.72 -1.31
N MET A 94 7.16 17.25 -2.48
CA MET A 94 7.44 18.68 -2.69
C MET A 94 6.25 19.59 -2.32
N ILE A 95 5.03 19.08 -2.38
CA ILE A 95 3.80 19.86 -2.16
C ILE A 95 3.55 20.10 -0.67
N ASP A 96 3.74 19.08 0.16
CA ASP A 96 3.35 19.09 1.57
C ASP A 96 4.37 18.44 2.53
N GLY A 97 5.53 18.03 2.04
CA GLY A 97 6.60 17.47 2.86
C GLY A 97 6.33 16.07 3.43
N ARG A 98 5.27 15.40 2.98
CA ARG A 98 4.95 14.04 3.44
C ARG A 98 5.88 13.00 2.86
N MET A 99 6.09 11.90 3.57
CA MET A 99 6.84 10.76 3.08
C MET A 99 6.15 10.09 1.89
N MET A 100 6.97 9.54 0.98
CA MET A 100 6.50 8.84 -0.20
C MET A 100 6.86 7.36 -0.12
N MET A 101 5.88 6.48 -0.34
CA MET A 101 6.10 5.03 -0.39
C MET A 101 7.05 4.64 -1.55
N VAL A 102 7.04 5.40 -2.64
CA VAL A 102 7.97 5.17 -3.76
C VAL A 102 9.42 5.35 -3.30
N SER A 103 9.74 6.39 -2.53
CA SER A 103 11.08 6.59 -1.98
C SER A 103 11.48 5.47 -1.03
N PHE A 104 10.57 5.06 -0.14
CA PHE A 104 10.81 3.92 0.74
C PHE A 104 11.18 2.65 -0.04
N LEU A 105 10.37 2.27 -1.03
CA LEU A 105 10.61 1.07 -1.82
C LEU A 105 11.87 1.20 -2.69
N THR A 106 12.13 2.36 -3.27
CA THR A 106 13.33 2.57 -4.10
C THR A 106 14.62 2.37 -3.29
N LEU A 107 14.67 2.88 -2.06
CA LEU A 107 15.84 2.70 -1.21
C LEU A 107 15.97 1.26 -0.71
N THR A 108 14.89 0.70 -0.19
CA THR A 108 14.98 -0.57 0.55
C THR A 108 15.00 -1.81 -0.33
N ILE A 109 14.41 -1.77 -1.53
CA ILE A 109 14.34 -2.92 -2.45
C ILE A 109 14.68 -2.57 -3.91
N GLY A 110 15.08 -1.32 -4.20
CA GLY A 110 15.16 -0.83 -5.58
C GLY A 110 16.35 -1.35 -6.37
N ASN A 111 17.57 -1.07 -5.95
CA ASN A 111 18.77 -1.24 -6.78
C ASN A 111 19.67 -2.43 -6.42
N ASN A 112 19.44 -3.05 -5.32
CA ASN A 112 20.32 -4.07 -4.71
C ASN A 112 20.29 -5.42 -5.42
N GLN A 113 19.31 -5.67 -6.27
CA GLN A 113 19.16 -6.93 -7.03
C GLN A 113 20.20 -7.10 -8.15
N GLY A 114 20.83 -6.01 -8.59
CA GLY A 114 21.84 -6.01 -9.65
C GLY A 114 23.29 -6.14 -9.13
N MET A 115 23.49 -6.25 -7.82
CA MET A 115 24.83 -6.28 -7.23
C MET A 115 25.57 -7.57 -7.57
N GLY A 116 26.87 -7.42 -7.89
CA GLY A 116 27.70 -8.52 -8.37
C GLY A 116 28.03 -9.57 -7.29
N ASP A 117 27.99 -9.20 -6.04
CA ASP A 117 28.39 -9.96 -4.86
C ASP A 117 27.20 -10.60 -4.09
N ILE A 118 25.97 -10.30 -4.49
CA ILE A 118 24.76 -10.84 -3.87
C ILE A 118 24.05 -11.83 -4.81
N GLU A 119 23.74 -13.01 -4.30
CA GLU A 119 22.94 -14.02 -5.01
C GLU A 119 21.45 -13.65 -4.94
N TYR A 120 20.95 -13.29 -3.76
CA TYR A 120 19.64 -12.69 -3.54
C TYR A 120 19.58 -11.87 -2.26
N ALA A 121 18.66 -10.92 -2.25
CA ALA A 121 18.22 -10.24 -1.04
C ALA A 121 16.71 -9.99 -1.14
N LYS A 122 15.96 -10.42 -0.12
CA LYS A 122 14.51 -10.26 -0.01
C LYS A 122 14.17 -9.54 1.29
N MET A 123 13.56 -8.39 1.22
CA MET A 123 12.99 -7.76 2.42
C MET A 123 11.82 -8.62 2.92
N VAL A 124 11.88 -9.03 4.17
CA VAL A 124 10.89 -9.91 4.81
C VAL A 124 10.07 -9.20 5.88
N ASP A 125 10.62 -8.13 6.47
CA ASP A 125 9.93 -7.33 7.47
C ASP A 125 10.51 -5.92 7.54
N PHE A 126 9.76 -4.98 8.11
CA PHE A 126 10.25 -3.64 8.40
C PHE A 126 9.54 -3.02 9.59
N TYR A 127 10.25 -2.16 10.31
CA TYR A 127 9.72 -1.31 11.36
C TYR A 127 9.79 0.15 10.94
N VAL A 128 8.69 0.87 11.08
CA VAL A 128 8.61 2.31 10.81
C VAL A 128 8.32 3.04 12.13
N PRO A 129 9.19 3.96 12.58
CA PRO A 129 8.97 4.69 13.83
C PRO A 129 7.75 5.61 13.70
N ARG A 130 7.06 5.83 14.83
CA ARG A 130 5.84 6.63 14.89
C ARG A 130 5.96 7.97 14.17
N ARG A 131 7.06 8.70 14.40
CA ARG A 131 7.31 10.00 13.76
C ARG A 131 7.37 9.94 12.23
N ALA A 132 7.74 8.80 11.66
CA ALA A 132 7.74 8.59 10.21
C ALA A 132 6.34 8.16 9.72
N ILE A 133 5.62 7.32 10.48
CA ILE A 133 4.22 6.96 10.16
C ILE A 133 3.35 8.22 10.09
N GLU A 134 3.53 9.18 11.00
CA GLU A 134 2.79 10.45 11.02
C GLU A 134 3.02 11.33 9.77
N LEU A 135 4.08 11.04 9.01
CA LEU A 135 4.38 11.74 7.76
C LEU A 135 3.68 11.13 6.53
N PHE A 136 3.07 9.95 6.65
CA PHE A 136 2.20 9.40 5.61
C PHE A 136 0.76 9.91 5.79
N ASP A 137 0.00 9.91 4.68
CA ASP A 137 -1.38 10.40 4.73
C ASP A 137 -2.29 9.56 5.64
N GLY A 138 -2.08 8.25 5.69
CA GLY A 138 -2.98 7.35 6.38
C GLY A 138 -4.40 7.32 5.77
N PRO A 139 -5.30 6.46 6.26
CA PRO A 139 -6.68 6.43 5.82
C PRO A 139 -7.45 7.67 6.32
N SER A 140 -8.31 8.23 5.46
CA SER A 140 -9.17 9.37 5.83
C SER A 140 -10.41 8.97 6.61
N LYS A 141 -10.82 7.71 6.47
CA LYS A 141 -11.98 7.12 7.14
C LYS A 141 -11.55 5.92 7.97
N GLY A 142 -12.07 5.82 9.16
CA GLY A 142 -11.84 4.71 10.07
C GLY A 142 -13.08 3.86 10.27
N ILE A 143 -12.96 2.85 11.12
CA ILE A 143 -14.07 1.92 11.39
C ILE A 143 -15.32 2.62 11.96
N ALA A 144 -15.13 3.64 12.79
CA ALA A 144 -16.24 4.42 13.34
C ALA A 144 -17.05 5.16 12.25
N ASP A 145 -16.37 5.59 11.18
CA ASP A 145 -17.04 6.21 10.03
C ASP A 145 -17.91 5.20 9.28
N LEU A 146 -17.44 3.96 9.11
CA LEU A 146 -18.21 2.90 8.48
C LEU A 146 -19.53 2.65 9.21
N TRP A 147 -19.48 2.50 10.52
CA TRP A 147 -20.68 2.32 11.34
C TRP A 147 -21.62 3.52 11.23
N ARG A 148 -21.09 4.74 11.23
CA ARG A 148 -21.88 5.96 11.07
C ARG A 148 -22.61 6.02 9.74
N ILE A 149 -21.96 5.66 8.63
CA ILE A 149 -22.59 5.62 7.29
C ILE A 149 -23.71 4.61 7.25
N LEU A 150 -23.54 3.45 7.91
CA LEU A 150 -24.60 2.44 8.01
C LEU A 150 -25.70 2.81 9.03
N GLY A 151 -25.58 3.96 9.69
CA GLY A 151 -26.57 4.41 10.68
C GLY A 151 -26.61 3.57 11.96
N ARG A 152 -25.54 2.84 12.28
CA ARG A 152 -25.45 1.91 13.41
C ARG A 152 -24.34 2.32 14.38
N PRO A 153 -24.50 2.06 15.70
CA PRO A 153 -23.45 2.35 16.67
C PRO A 153 -22.24 1.39 16.51
N VAL A 154 -21.04 1.86 16.87
CA VAL A 154 -19.81 1.06 16.83
C VAL A 154 -19.86 -0.10 17.85
N VAL A 155 -20.47 0.15 19.01
CA VAL A 155 -20.73 -0.86 20.05
C VAL A 155 -22.19 -1.25 19.95
N ASP A 156 -22.47 -2.55 20.00
CA ASP A 156 -23.80 -3.14 19.88
C ASP A 156 -24.53 -2.94 18.54
N GLY A 157 -23.83 -2.47 17.50
CA GLY A 157 -24.35 -2.30 16.13
C GLY A 157 -24.57 -3.62 15.37
N GLY A 158 -24.22 -4.75 15.96
CA GLY A 158 -24.36 -6.07 15.36
C GLY A 158 -23.20 -6.40 14.40
N TYR A 159 -23.52 -7.01 13.28
CA TYR A 159 -22.58 -7.41 12.23
C TYR A 159 -22.75 -6.60 10.96
N ILE A 160 -21.68 -6.43 10.21
CA ILE A 160 -21.74 -5.90 8.84
C ILE A 160 -21.60 -7.08 7.89
N ALA A 161 -22.66 -7.37 7.14
CA ALA A 161 -22.69 -8.43 6.14
C ALA A 161 -22.27 -7.88 4.78
N GLY A 162 -21.17 -8.38 4.23
CA GLY A 162 -20.64 -7.96 2.93
C GLY A 162 -20.49 -9.11 1.96
N THR A 163 -20.57 -8.82 0.65
CA THR A 163 -20.35 -9.81 -0.41
C THR A 163 -19.66 -9.23 -1.64
N ILE A 164 -19.23 -10.15 -2.49
CA ILE A 164 -18.76 -9.92 -3.86
C ILE A 164 -19.71 -10.63 -4.80
N ILE A 165 -20.27 -9.92 -5.76
CA ILE A 165 -21.18 -10.53 -6.75
C ILE A 165 -20.41 -11.49 -7.66
N LYS A 166 -20.94 -12.70 -7.82
CA LYS A 166 -20.39 -13.75 -8.69
C LYS A 166 -21.36 -14.09 -9.84
N PRO A 167 -20.85 -14.54 -11.00
CA PRO A 167 -19.45 -14.82 -11.33
C PRO A 167 -18.59 -13.55 -11.37
N LYS A 168 -17.28 -13.70 -11.10
CA LYS A 168 -16.29 -12.63 -11.05
C LYS A 168 -16.26 -11.77 -12.31
N LEU A 169 -16.37 -12.41 -13.47
CA LEU A 169 -16.45 -11.77 -14.80
C LEU A 169 -17.57 -12.39 -15.62
N GLY A 170 -18.05 -11.65 -16.62
CA GLY A 170 -19.07 -12.12 -17.57
C GLY A 170 -20.50 -11.67 -17.24
N LEU A 171 -20.77 -11.14 -16.05
CA LEU A 171 -22.09 -10.54 -15.77
C LEU A 171 -22.25 -9.22 -16.54
N ARG A 172 -23.38 -9.10 -17.21
CA ARG A 172 -23.83 -7.84 -17.81
C ARG A 172 -24.41 -6.91 -16.74
N PRO A 173 -24.60 -5.61 -17.04
CA PRO A 173 -25.05 -4.62 -16.06
C PRO A 173 -26.33 -4.98 -15.32
N GLU A 174 -27.36 -5.46 -16.05
CA GLU A 174 -28.69 -5.75 -15.47
C GLU A 174 -28.66 -6.96 -14.51
N PRO A 175 -28.09 -8.14 -14.85
CA PRO A 175 -27.93 -9.24 -13.90
C PRO A 175 -27.09 -8.87 -12.69
N PHE A 176 -26.04 -8.05 -12.86
CA PHE A 176 -25.22 -7.59 -11.74
C PHE A 176 -26.05 -6.73 -10.78
N ALA A 177 -26.74 -5.73 -11.28
CA ALA A 177 -27.60 -4.85 -10.47
C ALA A 177 -28.73 -5.60 -9.77
N LYS A 178 -29.33 -6.60 -10.46
CA LYS A 178 -30.35 -7.47 -9.85
C LYS A 178 -29.78 -8.26 -8.67
N ALA A 179 -28.64 -8.91 -8.83
CA ALA A 179 -28.00 -9.66 -7.76
C ALA A 179 -27.58 -8.75 -6.59
N ALA A 180 -27.13 -7.53 -6.89
CA ALA A 180 -26.80 -6.52 -5.89
C ALA A 180 -28.04 -6.12 -5.07
N TYR A 181 -29.16 -5.85 -5.73
CA TYR A 181 -30.43 -5.55 -5.05
C TYR A 181 -30.86 -6.69 -4.13
N GLU A 182 -30.89 -7.92 -4.64
CA GLU A 182 -31.31 -9.10 -3.87
C GLU A 182 -30.43 -9.31 -2.63
N PHE A 183 -29.11 -9.08 -2.73
CA PHE A 183 -28.23 -9.16 -1.58
C PHE A 183 -28.49 -8.02 -0.57
N TRP A 184 -28.70 -6.77 -1.04
CA TRP A 184 -28.92 -5.63 -0.17
C TRP A 184 -30.23 -5.67 0.61
N LEU A 185 -31.19 -6.51 0.24
CA LEU A 185 -32.39 -6.73 1.04
C LEU A 185 -32.08 -7.32 2.43
N GLY A 186 -30.92 -7.95 2.63
CA GLY A 186 -30.51 -8.52 3.92
C GLY A 186 -29.05 -8.25 4.28
N GLY A 187 -28.26 -7.72 3.36
CA GLY A 187 -26.85 -7.38 3.56
C GLY A 187 -26.57 -5.88 3.54
N ASP A 188 -25.36 -5.49 3.93
CA ASP A 188 -24.98 -4.10 4.13
C ASP A 188 -24.05 -3.58 3.02
N PHE A 189 -23.16 -4.42 2.52
CA PHE A 189 -21.99 -4.00 1.77
C PHE A 189 -21.73 -4.91 0.57
N ILE A 190 -21.63 -4.31 -0.63
CA ILE A 190 -21.22 -4.99 -1.85
C ILE A 190 -19.93 -4.36 -2.35
N LYS A 191 -18.96 -5.19 -2.76
CA LYS A 191 -17.78 -4.72 -3.48
C LYS A 191 -17.69 -5.33 -4.87
N ASN A 192 -17.12 -4.58 -5.80
CA ASN A 192 -16.58 -5.17 -7.02
C ASN A 192 -15.47 -6.16 -6.70
N ASP A 193 -15.31 -7.18 -7.53
CA ASP A 193 -14.10 -8.00 -7.49
C ASP A 193 -12.95 -7.27 -8.21
N GLU A 194 -11.70 -7.67 -7.96
CA GLU A 194 -10.52 -6.94 -8.46
C GLU A 194 -10.46 -6.81 -9.99
N PRO A 195 -10.92 -7.78 -10.81
CA PRO A 195 -10.93 -7.58 -12.26
C PRO A 195 -12.18 -6.86 -12.78
N GLN A 196 -13.15 -6.56 -11.92
CA GLN A 196 -14.35 -5.83 -12.31
C GLN A 196 -14.07 -4.32 -12.31
N GLY A 197 -14.11 -3.72 -13.47
CA GLY A 197 -13.91 -2.28 -13.66
C GLY A 197 -14.80 -1.78 -14.80
N ASN A 198 -14.21 -1.52 -15.95
CA ASN A 198 -14.90 -1.01 -17.13
C ASN A 198 -14.79 -2.00 -18.30
N GLN A 199 -15.33 -3.22 -18.13
CA GLN A 199 -15.31 -4.25 -19.17
C GLN A 199 -16.22 -3.92 -20.34
N THR A 200 -15.89 -4.43 -21.53
CA THR A 200 -16.66 -4.20 -22.76
C THR A 200 -18.10 -4.73 -22.66
N PHE A 201 -18.32 -5.84 -21.93
CA PHE A 201 -19.64 -6.43 -21.70
C PHE A 201 -20.37 -5.79 -20.52
N ALA A 202 -19.70 -5.03 -19.67
CA ALA A 202 -20.23 -4.31 -18.52
C ALA A 202 -19.58 -2.92 -18.41
N PRO A 203 -19.86 -2.01 -19.36
CA PRO A 203 -19.31 -0.67 -19.31
C PRO A 203 -19.78 0.07 -18.06
N MET A 204 -18.86 0.78 -17.41
CA MET A 204 -19.12 1.51 -16.16
C MET A 204 -20.31 2.47 -16.31
N GLN A 205 -20.41 3.17 -17.44
CA GLN A 205 -21.49 4.10 -17.73
C GLN A 205 -22.89 3.45 -17.77
N LYS A 206 -22.98 2.14 -17.97
CA LYS A 206 -24.23 1.37 -17.91
C LYS A 206 -24.41 0.70 -16.56
N THR A 207 -23.34 0.17 -15.98
CA THR A 207 -23.39 -0.62 -14.75
C THR A 207 -23.66 0.25 -13.53
N ILE A 208 -22.95 1.38 -13.38
CA ILE A 208 -23.01 2.20 -12.17
C ILE A 208 -24.41 2.81 -11.93
N PRO A 209 -25.10 3.36 -12.94
CA PRO A 209 -26.47 3.84 -12.73
C PRO A 209 -27.44 2.74 -12.26
N LEU A 210 -27.36 1.55 -12.85
CA LEU A 210 -28.23 0.42 -12.46
C LEU A 210 -27.91 -0.08 -11.04
N VAL A 211 -26.64 -0.09 -10.64
CA VAL A 211 -26.23 -0.44 -9.27
C VAL A 211 -26.75 0.60 -8.28
N TYR A 212 -26.66 1.88 -8.63
CA TYR A 212 -27.20 2.94 -7.78
C TYR A 212 -28.73 2.83 -7.62
N ASP A 213 -29.47 2.61 -8.71
CA ASP A 213 -30.91 2.40 -8.65
C ASP A 213 -31.26 1.17 -7.79
N ALA A 214 -30.51 0.08 -7.92
CA ALA A 214 -30.67 -1.12 -7.09
C ALA A 214 -30.43 -0.83 -5.61
N MET A 215 -29.38 -0.06 -5.29
CA MET A 215 -29.07 0.33 -3.91
C MET A 215 -30.17 1.22 -3.31
N LYS A 216 -30.65 2.23 -4.05
CA LYS A 216 -31.74 3.10 -3.61
C LYS A 216 -33.01 2.30 -3.31
N ARG A 217 -33.42 1.43 -4.22
CA ARG A 217 -34.56 0.57 -4.00
C ARG A 217 -34.44 -0.29 -2.76
N ALA A 218 -33.25 -0.88 -2.53
CA ALA A 218 -33.01 -1.68 -1.33
C ALA A 218 -33.06 -0.82 -0.05
N MET A 219 -32.50 0.40 -0.08
CA MET A 219 -32.58 1.35 1.04
C MET A 219 -34.02 1.77 1.34
N ASP A 220 -34.81 2.06 0.29
CA ASP A 220 -36.23 2.45 0.42
C ASP A 220 -37.08 1.31 1.00
N GLU A 221 -36.81 0.06 0.60
CA GLU A 221 -37.53 -1.11 1.05
C GLU A 221 -37.16 -1.56 2.47
N THR A 222 -35.87 -1.51 2.81
CA THR A 222 -35.37 -1.98 4.12
C THR A 222 -35.36 -0.89 5.20
N GLY A 223 -35.34 0.37 4.81
CA GLY A 223 -35.08 1.50 5.72
C GLY A 223 -33.65 1.58 6.21
N GLU A 224 -32.74 0.81 5.64
CA GLU A 224 -31.34 0.69 6.06
C GLU A 224 -30.39 1.30 5.04
N ALA A 225 -29.32 1.95 5.52
CA ALA A 225 -28.24 2.40 4.64
C ALA A 225 -27.46 1.20 4.07
N LYS A 226 -27.06 1.32 2.80
CA LYS A 226 -26.27 0.32 2.09
C LYS A 226 -24.97 0.94 1.59
N LEU A 227 -23.93 0.13 1.38
CA LEU A 227 -22.63 0.58 0.93
C LEU A 227 -22.18 -0.17 -0.33
N PHE A 228 -21.58 0.56 -1.26
CA PHE A 228 -20.97 0.00 -2.47
C PHE A 228 -19.51 0.36 -2.58
N SER A 229 -18.62 -0.64 -2.72
CA SER A 229 -17.20 -0.44 -2.99
C SER A 229 -16.92 -0.68 -4.47
N ALA A 230 -16.74 0.40 -5.21
CA ALA A 230 -16.50 0.38 -6.63
C ALA A 230 -15.01 0.29 -6.94
N ASN A 231 -14.61 -0.58 -7.86
CA ASN A 231 -13.23 -0.68 -8.33
C ASN A 231 -12.91 0.47 -9.29
N ILE A 232 -11.95 1.30 -8.89
CA ILE A 232 -11.43 2.40 -9.71
C ILE A 232 -10.00 2.17 -10.21
N THR A 233 -9.39 1.04 -9.91
CA THR A 233 -8.02 0.71 -10.32
C THR A 233 -7.85 0.88 -11.83
N ALA A 234 -6.79 1.57 -12.23
CA ALA A 234 -6.42 1.81 -13.62
C ALA A 234 -4.89 1.95 -13.73
N ASP A 235 -4.35 1.85 -14.94
CA ASP A 235 -2.91 2.09 -15.19
C ASP A 235 -2.52 3.56 -15.10
N ASP A 236 -3.51 4.45 -15.31
CA ASP A 236 -3.35 5.89 -15.38
C ASP A 236 -4.13 6.58 -14.25
N HIS A 237 -3.47 7.50 -13.55
CA HIS A 237 -4.06 8.30 -12.49
C HIS A 237 -5.26 9.14 -12.97
N HIS A 238 -5.23 9.68 -14.20
CA HIS A 238 -6.33 10.44 -14.77
C HIS A 238 -7.56 9.56 -15.01
N GLU A 239 -7.35 8.36 -15.54
CA GLU A 239 -8.42 7.38 -15.73
C GLU A 239 -9.01 6.94 -14.38
N MET A 240 -8.16 6.67 -13.38
CA MET A 240 -8.64 6.30 -12.04
C MET A 240 -9.50 7.41 -11.43
N VAL A 241 -9.04 8.66 -11.51
CA VAL A 241 -9.78 9.83 -11.02
C VAL A 241 -11.08 10.00 -11.78
N ALA A 242 -11.07 9.89 -13.11
CA ALA A 242 -12.27 10.01 -13.94
C ALA A 242 -13.33 8.94 -13.60
N ARG A 243 -12.90 7.70 -13.33
CA ARG A 243 -13.80 6.62 -12.84
C ARG A 243 -14.45 6.99 -11.52
N GLY A 244 -13.66 7.38 -10.53
CA GLY A 244 -14.15 7.76 -9.22
C GLY A 244 -15.13 8.95 -9.27
N GLU A 245 -14.77 9.99 -10.00
CA GLU A 245 -15.64 11.16 -10.19
C GLU A 245 -16.96 10.81 -10.90
N TYR A 246 -16.90 9.96 -11.92
CA TYR A 246 -18.10 9.48 -12.59
C TYR A 246 -19.04 8.75 -11.63
N ILE A 247 -18.49 7.86 -10.80
CA ILE A 247 -19.26 7.10 -9.81
C ILE A 247 -19.90 8.07 -8.81
N LEU A 248 -19.10 9.00 -8.22
CA LEU A 248 -19.62 9.95 -7.24
C LEU A 248 -20.71 10.87 -7.81
N ARG A 249 -20.53 11.34 -9.05
CA ARG A 249 -21.59 12.14 -9.73
C ARG A 249 -22.87 11.33 -9.94
N THR A 250 -22.75 10.04 -10.25
CA THR A 250 -23.92 9.16 -10.46
C THR A 250 -24.67 8.92 -9.15
N PHE A 251 -23.93 8.70 -8.04
CA PHE A 251 -24.53 8.50 -6.72
C PHE A 251 -25.08 9.80 -6.09
N GLY A 252 -24.57 10.96 -6.54
CA GLY A 252 -25.09 12.26 -6.14
C GLY A 252 -25.19 12.45 -4.62
N PRO A 253 -26.42 12.57 -4.07
CA PRO A 253 -26.62 12.77 -2.62
C PRO A 253 -26.17 11.58 -1.77
N ASP A 254 -26.05 10.40 -2.34
CA ASP A 254 -25.61 9.16 -1.68
C ASP A 254 -24.12 8.84 -1.92
N ALA A 255 -23.35 9.82 -2.40
CA ALA A 255 -21.92 9.65 -2.66
C ALA A 255 -21.11 9.24 -1.40
N ASP A 256 -21.57 9.57 -0.21
CA ASP A 256 -20.98 9.15 1.07
C ASP A 256 -21.08 7.64 1.31
N LYS A 257 -22.00 6.95 0.62
CA LYS A 257 -22.20 5.49 0.67
C LYS A 257 -21.33 4.73 -0.33
N VAL A 258 -20.42 5.44 -1.03
CA VAL A 258 -19.47 4.85 -1.96
C VAL A 258 -18.11 4.70 -1.28
N ALA A 259 -17.55 3.51 -1.34
CA ALA A 259 -16.14 3.23 -1.10
C ALA A 259 -15.42 2.98 -2.44
N PHE A 260 -14.12 3.18 -2.48
CA PHE A 260 -13.32 2.85 -3.66
C PHE A 260 -12.38 1.69 -3.38
N LEU A 261 -12.49 0.65 -4.20
CA LEU A 261 -11.52 -0.43 -4.24
C LEU A 261 -10.35 -0.01 -5.13
N VAL A 262 -9.14 -0.14 -4.60
CA VAL A 262 -7.90 0.11 -5.32
C VAL A 262 -6.94 -1.07 -5.09
N ASP A 263 -6.47 -1.67 -6.17
CA ASP A 263 -5.44 -2.71 -6.12
C ASP A 263 -4.08 -2.09 -5.83
N GLY A 264 -3.67 -2.17 -4.58
CA GLY A 264 -2.46 -1.49 -4.11
C GLY A 264 -1.15 -2.14 -4.55
N TYR A 265 -1.17 -3.41 -4.96
CA TYR A 265 0.01 -4.07 -5.51
C TYR A 265 0.12 -3.92 -7.03
N VAL A 266 -0.88 -4.38 -7.78
CA VAL A 266 -0.84 -4.31 -9.25
C VAL A 266 -0.95 -2.87 -9.77
N GLY A 267 -1.70 -2.00 -9.09
CA GLY A 267 -1.77 -0.57 -9.39
C GLY A 267 -0.62 0.25 -8.82
N GLY A 268 0.10 -0.32 -7.86
CA GLY A 268 1.21 0.34 -7.16
C GLY A 268 0.80 1.35 -6.08
N PRO A 269 1.74 1.71 -5.19
CA PRO A 269 1.46 2.60 -4.06
C PRO A 269 1.03 4.02 -4.49
N GLY A 270 1.44 4.46 -5.68
CA GLY A 270 1.01 5.75 -6.25
C GLY A 270 -0.50 5.83 -6.45
N MET A 271 -1.15 4.73 -6.85
CA MET A 271 -2.60 4.68 -7.01
C MET A 271 -3.33 4.84 -5.68
N ILE A 272 -2.83 4.20 -4.61
CA ILE A 272 -3.39 4.37 -3.26
C ILE A 272 -3.26 5.83 -2.79
N THR A 273 -2.08 6.43 -2.95
CA THR A 273 -1.85 7.82 -2.56
C THR A 273 -2.75 8.78 -3.34
N THR A 274 -2.88 8.60 -4.65
CA THR A 274 -3.76 9.43 -5.48
C THR A 274 -5.22 9.28 -5.05
N ALA A 275 -5.71 8.06 -4.89
CA ALA A 275 -7.08 7.82 -4.45
C ALA A 275 -7.34 8.45 -3.06
N ARG A 276 -6.41 8.28 -2.11
CA ARG A 276 -6.52 8.86 -0.77
C ARG A 276 -6.60 10.39 -0.79
N ARG A 277 -5.79 11.04 -1.62
CA ARG A 277 -5.73 12.51 -1.69
C ARG A 277 -6.88 13.12 -2.48
N HIS A 278 -7.24 12.49 -3.59
CA HIS A 278 -8.30 12.99 -4.46
C HIS A 278 -9.69 12.71 -3.87
N PHE A 279 -9.89 11.56 -3.25
CA PHE A 279 -11.17 11.09 -2.70
C PHE A 279 -11.14 11.02 -1.17
N ALA A 280 -10.75 12.11 -0.52
CA ALA A 280 -10.59 12.17 0.93
C ALA A 280 -11.86 11.86 1.75
N ASN A 281 -13.03 11.96 1.13
CA ASN A 281 -14.32 11.69 1.77
C ASN A 281 -14.81 10.25 1.63
N GLN A 282 -14.14 9.44 0.81
CA GLN A 282 -14.50 8.04 0.57
C GLN A 282 -13.64 7.09 1.39
N TYR A 283 -14.19 5.90 1.70
CA TYR A 283 -13.41 4.77 2.15
C TYR A 283 -12.52 4.27 1.03
N LEU A 284 -11.29 3.89 1.36
CA LEU A 284 -10.45 3.11 0.48
C LEU A 284 -10.46 1.65 0.93
N HIS A 285 -10.82 0.79 0.00
CA HIS A 285 -10.76 -0.64 0.14
C HIS A 285 -9.50 -1.14 -0.57
N TYR A 286 -8.41 -1.32 0.18
CA TYR A 286 -7.17 -1.86 -0.38
C TYR A 286 -7.39 -3.31 -0.81
N HIS A 287 -7.09 -3.61 -2.07
CA HIS A 287 -7.07 -4.98 -2.58
C HIS A 287 -5.63 -5.44 -2.80
N ARG A 288 -5.37 -6.70 -2.49
CA ARG A 288 -4.02 -7.30 -2.53
C ARG A 288 -3.78 -8.21 -3.74
N ALA A 289 -4.48 -8.00 -4.86
CA ALA A 289 -4.22 -8.76 -6.08
C ALA A 289 -2.73 -8.68 -6.46
N GLY A 290 -2.15 -9.82 -6.81
CA GLY A 290 -0.74 -9.91 -7.17
C GLY A 290 0.23 -10.18 -6.02
N HIS A 291 -0.18 -10.08 -4.75
CA HIS A 291 0.71 -10.34 -3.61
C HIS A 291 1.35 -11.73 -3.69
N GLY A 292 0.61 -12.76 -4.13
CA GLY A 292 1.16 -14.11 -4.28
C GLY A 292 2.33 -14.24 -5.27
N ALA A 293 2.61 -13.19 -6.06
CA ALA A 293 3.79 -13.16 -6.93
C ALA A 293 5.09 -12.81 -6.17
N ILE A 294 4.99 -12.23 -4.98
CA ILE A 294 6.13 -11.76 -4.17
C ILE A 294 6.16 -12.36 -2.76
N THR A 295 5.04 -12.83 -2.24
CA THR A 295 4.97 -13.52 -0.94
C THR A 295 5.06 -15.03 -1.17
N SER A 296 6.00 -15.69 -0.52
CA SER A 296 6.13 -17.14 -0.50
C SER A 296 5.21 -17.77 0.54
#